data_3060e33e456885d8118489806f2510e5
#
_entry.id   3060e33e456885d8118489806f2510e5
#
_cell.length_a   1.000
_cell.length_b   1.000
_cell.length_c   1.000
_cell.angle_alpha   90.00
_cell.angle_beta   90.00
_cell.angle_gamma   90.00
#
_symmetry.space_group_name_H-M   'P 1'
#
loop_
_entity.id
_entity.type
_entity.pdbx_description
1 polymer ?
#
loop_
_entity_poly.entity_id
_entity_poly.type
_entity_poly.pdbx_seq_one_letter_code
_entity_poly.pdbx_strand_id
1 'polypeptide(L)'
;MKIQYEDDDKIEIQMSPLIDCVFLLLIFFLVTTMMKKWERQIPLSLPPMTSSPSTIRSDDVKILFSVDENGNVFRIVEHDAYAGKSLCIAVPNLDGMLTEIRNRYGTDIPIELSAYRDVSVNTVINVFDQCQLHGFTHTNVRLGSKLNENQVQ
;
A
#
# COMPACT_ATOMS: atom_id res chain seq x y z
N MET A 1 12.31 -86.18 -11.26
CA MET A 1 11.45 -85.05 -11.10
C MET A 1 12.32 -83.79 -10.80
N LYS A 2 12.65 -82.97 -11.79
CA LYS A 2 13.53 -81.76 -11.62
C LYS A 2 12.64 -80.59 -11.35
N ILE A 3 12.74 -80.02 -10.19
CA ILE A 3 12.08 -78.74 -9.83
C ILE A 3 12.97 -77.66 -10.42
N GLN A 4 12.45 -76.93 -11.45
CA GLN A 4 13.02 -75.70 -11.91
C GLN A 4 12.61 -74.61 -10.93
N TYR A 5 13.61 -74.03 -10.26
CA TYR A 5 13.42 -72.75 -9.57
C TYR A 5 13.31 -71.69 -10.65
N GLU A 6 12.16 -71.01 -10.72
CA GLU A 6 11.95 -69.81 -11.47
C GLU A 6 12.83 -68.72 -10.83
N ASP A 7 13.65 -68.15 -11.65
CA ASP A 7 14.56 -67.05 -11.31
C ASP A 7 13.73 -65.89 -10.82
N ASP A 8 14.01 -65.42 -9.61
CA ASP A 8 13.37 -64.31 -8.97
C ASP A 8 13.56 -63.05 -9.85
N ASP A 9 12.53 -62.66 -10.60
CA ASP A 9 12.49 -61.43 -11.35
C ASP A 9 12.72 -60.28 -10.36
N LYS A 10 13.97 -59.83 -10.25
CA LYS A 10 14.33 -58.62 -9.53
C LYS A 10 13.64 -57.48 -10.26
N ILE A 11 12.54 -57.02 -9.69
CA ILE A 11 11.86 -55.80 -10.11
C ILE A 11 12.86 -54.67 -9.87
N GLU A 12 13.59 -54.27 -10.89
CA GLU A 12 14.40 -53.05 -10.90
C GLU A 12 13.44 -51.83 -10.84
N ILE A 13 13.23 -51.32 -9.65
CA ILE A 13 12.48 -50.07 -9.46
C ILE A 13 13.29 -48.98 -10.15
N GLN A 14 12.80 -48.48 -11.27
CA GLN A 14 13.39 -47.35 -11.94
C GLN A 14 13.29 -46.14 -11.04
N MET A 15 14.41 -45.72 -10.45
CA MET A 15 14.49 -44.57 -9.52
C MET A 15 14.33 -43.24 -10.25
N SER A 16 14.51 -43.21 -11.57
CA SER A 16 14.46 -42.00 -12.38
C SER A 16 13.13 -41.22 -12.28
N PRO A 17 11.94 -41.86 -12.40
CA PRO A 17 10.66 -41.11 -12.25
C PRO A 17 10.43 -40.58 -10.85
N LEU A 18 10.96 -41.23 -9.83
CA LEU A 18 10.80 -40.82 -8.44
C LEU A 18 11.64 -39.55 -8.15
N ILE A 19 12.86 -39.48 -8.69
CA ILE A 19 13.72 -38.30 -8.59
C ILE A 19 13.09 -37.13 -9.30
N ASP A 20 12.48 -37.32 -10.48
CA ASP A 20 11.84 -36.28 -11.24
C ASP A 20 10.63 -35.67 -10.49
N CYS A 21 9.76 -36.54 -9.91
CA CYS A 21 8.66 -36.08 -9.06
C CYS A 21 9.12 -35.22 -7.88
N VAL A 22 10.18 -35.63 -7.18
CA VAL A 22 10.73 -34.88 -6.05
C VAL A 22 11.32 -33.55 -6.53
N PHE A 23 12.00 -33.53 -7.66
CA PHE A 23 12.58 -32.32 -8.24
C PHE A 23 11.52 -31.31 -8.66
N LEU A 24 10.43 -31.76 -9.31
CA LEU A 24 9.28 -30.91 -9.68
C LEU A 24 8.60 -30.34 -8.44
N LEU A 25 8.45 -31.13 -7.38
CA LEU A 25 7.86 -30.71 -6.12
C LEU A 25 8.72 -29.63 -5.45
N LEU A 26 10.04 -29.79 -5.50
CA LEU A 26 11.01 -28.85 -4.96
C LEU A 26 10.99 -27.51 -5.70
N ILE A 27 10.94 -27.54 -7.05
CA ILE A 27 10.82 -26.33 -7.88
C ILE A 27 9.49 -25.63 -7.60
N PHE A 28 8.39 -26.38 -7.48
CA PHE A 28 7.08 -25.83 -7.15
C PHE A 28 7.10 -25.08 -5.82
N PHE A 29 7.68 -25.67 -4.78
CA PHE A 29 7.83 -25.00 -3.49
C PHE A 29 8.73 -23.77 -3.57
N LEU A 30 9.81 -23.84 -4.33
CA LEU A 30 10.72 -22.71 -4.50
C LEU A 30 10.03 -21.52 -5.19
N VAL A 31 9.27 -21.79 -6.25
CA VAL A 31 8.51 -20.74 -6.96
C VAL A 31 7.40 -20.17 -6.07
N THR A 32 6.63 -20.99 -5.37
CA THR A 32 5.54 -20.52 -4.50
C THR A 32 6.06 -19.72 -3.31
N THR A 33 7.21 -20.06 -2.74
CA THR A 33 7.83 -19.28 -1.66
C THR A 33 8.41 -17.97 -2.15
N MET A 34 8.94 -17.91 -3.38
CA MET A 34 9.38 -16.65 -4.00
C MET A 34 8.20 -15.69 -4.26
N MET A 35 7.08 -16.19 -4.74
CA MET A 35 5.90 -15.35 -4.99
C MET A 35 5.34 -14.72 -3.71
N LYS A 36 5.47 -15.38 -2.56
CA LYS A 36 5.02 -14.84 -1.26
C LYS A 36 5.81 -13.61 -0.78
N LYS A 37 7.00 -13.35 -1.32
CA LYS A 37 7.80 -12.14 -1.00
C LYS A 37 7.30 -10.86 -1.66
N TRP A 38 6.33 -10.92 -2.57
CA TRP A 38 5.78 -9.75 -3.26
C TRP A 38 4.58 -9.13 -2.55
N GLU A 39 4.05 -9.77 -1.50
CA GLU A 39 3.15 -9.09 -0.58
C GLU A 39 3.99 -8.09 0.24
N ARG A 40 4.11 -6.87 -0.25
CA ARG A 40 4.50 -5.73 0.59
C ARG A 40 3.43 -5.63 1.67
N GLN A 41 3.74 -6.15 2.83
CA GLN A 41 2.99 -5.81 4.03
C GLN A 41 3.16 -4.29 4.18
N ILE A 42 2.10 -3.55 3.86
CA ILE A 42 2.00 -2.16 4.23
C ILE A 42 2.01 -2.18 5.76
N PRO A 43 3.04 -1.65 6.43
CA PRO A 43 3.03 -1.60 7.88
C PRO A 43 1.84 -0.72 8.30
N LEU A 44 0.73 -1.34 8.66
CA LEU A 44 -0.37 -0.66 9.33
C LEU A 44 0.12 -0.35 10.73
N SER A 45 0.78 0.77 10.91
CA SER A 45 0.98 1.33 12.24
C SER A 45 -0.37 1.83 12.71
N LEU A 46 -1.07 0.98 13.45
CA LEU A 46 -2.26 1.38 14.21
C LEU A 46 -1.79 2.44 15.21
N PRO A 47 -2.35 3.66 15.20
CA PRO A 47 -2.02 4.64 16.23
C PRO A 47 -2.37 4.05 17.60
N PRO A 48 -1.53 4.20 18.62
CA PRO A 48 -1.84 3.74 19.96
C PRO A 48 -3.09 4.47 20.44
N MET A 49 -4.06 3.72 20.92
CA MET A 49 -5.25 4.24 21.60
C MET A 49 -4.83 4.78 22.97
N THR A 50 -4.15 5.90 23.00
CA THR A 50 -3.89 6.66 24.23
C THR A 50 -4.70 7.93 24.17
N SER A 51 -5.84 7.91 24.81
CA SER A 51 -6.62 9.08 25.20
C SER A 51 -5.84 9.86 26.27
N SER A 52 -4.98 10.77 25.85
CA SER A 52 -4.44 11.83 26.70
C SER A 52 -4.38 13.10 25.84
N PRO A 53 -4.90 14.23 26.34
CA PRO A 53 -4.72 15.52 25.67
C PRO A 53 -3.27 15.95 25.85
N SER A 54 -2.38 15.47 24.99
CA SER A 54 -1.00 15.87 24.99
C SER A 54 -0.79 17.00 24.01
N THR A 55 -0.26 18.08 24.53
CA THR A 55 0.41 19.22 23.87
C THR A 55 0.85 18.85 22.46
N ILE A 56 0.33 19.56 21.47
CA ILE A 56 0.72 19.44 20.06
C ILE A 56 2.22 19.72 19.98
N ARG A 57 3.02 18.66 19.87
CA ARG A 57 4.42 18.78 19.47
C ARG A 57 4.42 19.09 17.97
N SER A 58 5.29 19.99 17.55
CA SER A 58 5.49 20.36 16.15
C SER A 58 5.86 19.17 15.21
N ASP A 59 6.13 18.00 15.77
CA ASP A 59 6.42 16.76 15.05
C ASP A 59 5.18 16.04 14.50
N ASP A 60 3.96 16.49 14.85
CA ASP A 60 2.71 15.85 14.47
C ASP A 60 1.95 16.56 13.33
N VAL A 61 2.58 17.52 12.65
CA VAL A 61 1.95 18.19 11.49
C VAL A 61 1.94 17.25 10.31
N LYS A 62 0.77 16.69 10.01
CA LYS A 62 0.52 15.82 8.87
C LYS A 62 -0.41 16.52 7.90
N ILE A 63 -0.04 16.56 6.64
CA ILE A 63 -0.89 17.11 5.59
C ILE A 63 -1.65 15.98 4.91
N LEU A 64 -2.97 16.11 4.89
CA LEU A 64 -3.86 15.14 4.26
C LEU A 64 -4.48 15.74 3.01
N PHE A 65 -4.28 15.08 1.89
CA PHE A 65 -4.98 15.35 0.64
C PHE A 65 -5.94 14.22 0.31
N SER A 66 -7.03 14.55 -0.35
CA SER A 66 -7.97 13.60 -0.91
C SER A 66 -8.14 13.84 -2.40
N VAL A 67 -8.27 12.78 -3.18
CA VAL A 67 -8.51 12.85 -4.62
C VAL A 67 -9.84 12.17 -4.92
N ASP A 68 -10.72 12.88 -5.64
CA ASP A 68 -12.01 12.36 -6.07
C ASP A 68 -11.95 11.63 -7.43
N GLU A 69 -13.07 11.05 -7.86
CA GLU A 69 -13.21 10.30 -9.12
C GLU A 69 -12.89 11.17 -10.35
N ASN A 70 -13.10 12.51 -10.27
CA ASN A 70 -12.86 13.47 -11.34
C ASN A 70 -11.40 13.95 -11.38
N GLY A 71 -10.58 13.55 -10.41
CA GLY A 71 -9.20 14.00 -10.31
C GLY A 71 -9.02 15.32 -9.57
N ASN A 72 -10.08 15.84 -8.92
CA ASN A 72 -9.96 17.02 -8.09
C ASN A 72 -9.24 16.68 -6.80
N VAL A 73 -8.35 17.57 -6.38
CA VAL A 73 -7.62 17.44 -5.14
C VAL A 73 -8.25 18.32 -4.06
N PHE A 74 -8.43 17.76 -2.89
CA PHE A 74 -8.95 18.43 -1.70
C PHE A 74 -7.95 18.31 -0.57
N ARG A 75 -7.79 19.36 0.20
CA ARG A 75 -7.04 19.32 1.46
C ARG A 75 -8.00 19.03 2.61
N ILE A 76 -7.71 18.03 3.39
CA ILE A 76 -8.45 17.71 4.62
C ILE A 76 -7.91 18.60 5.73
N VAL A 77 -8.75 19.47 6.27
CA VAL A 77 -8.37 20.43 7.34
C VAL A 77 -8.71 19.86 8.71
N GLU A 78 -9.85 19.19 8.80
CA GLU A 78 -10.35 18.61 10.04
C GLU A 78 -10.92 17.22 9.76
N HIS A 79 -10.56 16.27 10.60
CA HIS A 79 -11.08 14.91 10.51
C HIS A 79 -11.68 14.53 11.85
N ASP A 80 -13.01 14.48 11.92
CA ASP A 80 -13.72 13.95 13.07
C ASP A 80 -13.86 12.44 12.94
N ALA A 81 -12.99 11.72 13.62
CA ALA A 81 -12.95 10.26 13.61
C ALA A 81 -14.24 9.62 14.20
N TYR A 82 -14.96 10.33 15.06
CA TYR A 82 -16.20 9.83 15.67
C TYR A 82 -17.43 10.03 14.79
N ALA A 83 -17.48 11.17 14.09
CA ALA A 83 -18.60 11.48 13.19
C ALA A 83 -18.38 10.97 11.77
N GLY A 84 -17.17 10.50 11.43
CA GLY A 84 -16.79 10.09 10.08
C GLY A 84 -16.88 11.23 9.07
N LYS A 85 -16.82 12.48 9.53
CA LYS A 85 -16.89 13.68 8.71
C LYS A 85 -15.52 14.30 8.57
N SER A 86 -15.19 14.74 7.37
CA SER A 86 -13.96 15.48 7.09
C SER A 86 -14.32 16.81 6.46
N LEU A 87 -13.78 17.88 7.00
CA LEU A 87 -13.86 19.18 6.38
C LEU A 87 -12.77 19.29 5.31
N CYS A 88 -13.17 19.44 4.06
CA CYS A 88 -12.28 19.47 2.91
C CYS A 88 -12.37 20.79 2.18
N ILE A 89 -11.23 21.33 1.81
CA ILE A 89 -11.11 22.54 0.99
C ILE A 89 -10.59 22.11 -0.39
N ALA A 90 -11.29 22.54 -1.44
CA ALA A 90 -10.85 22.28 -2.81
C ALA A 90 -9.50 22.95 -3.08
N VAL A 91 -8.60 22.24 -3.75
CA VAL A 91 -7.27 22.71 -4.13
C VAL A 91 -7.19 22.85 -5.66
N PRO A 92 -7.61 23.97 -6.23
CA PRO A 92 -7.60 24.16 -7.69
C PRO A 92 -6.19 24.26 -8.26
N ASN A 93 -5.22 24.65 -7.44
CA ASN A 93 -3.81 24.75 -7.82
C ASN A 93 -2.95 24.01 -6.79
N LEU A 94 -2.66 22.74 -7.08
CA LEU A 94 -1.85 21.88 -6.21
C LEU A 94 -0.41 22.37 -6.11
N ASP A 95 0.19 22.85 -7.21
CA ASP A 95 1.55 23.36 -7.26
C ASP A 95 1.76 24.55 -6.32
N GLY A 96 0.84 25.53 -6.39
CA GLY A 96 0.85 26.68 -5.48
C GLY A 96 0.70 26.28 -4.01
N MET A 97 -0.21 25.34 -3.72
CA MET A 97 -0.42 24.83 -2.37
C MET A 97 0.82 24.10 -1.83
N LEU A 98 1.45 23.24 -2.62
CA LEU A 98 2.66 22.52 -2.22
C LEU A 98 3.82 23.50 -1.98
N THR A 99 3.93 24.56 -2.80
CA THR A 99 4.93 25.61 -2.59
C THR A 99 4.70 26.34 -1.26
N GLU A 100 3.45 26.66 -0.93
CA GLU A 100 3.10 27.31 0.34
C GLU A 100 3.43 26.40 1.54
N ILE A 101 3.05 25.12 1.45
CA ILE A 101 3.33 24.12 2.48
C ILE A 101 4.84 23.99 2.69
N ARG A 102 5.62 23.89 1.61
CA ARG A 102 7.07 23.80 1.67
C ARG A 102 7.68 25.04 2.36
N ASN A 103 7.19 26.23 2.03
CA ASN A 103 7.72 27.47 2.62
C ASN A 103 7.38 27.60 4.10
N ARG A 104 6.24 27.06 4.55
CA ARG A 104 5.75 27.15 5.94
C ARG A 104 6.31 26.05 6.84
N TYR A 105 6.39 24.83 6.35
CA TYR A 105 6.68 23.65 7.16
C TYR A 105 7.96 22.89 6.73
N GLY A 106 8.57 23.25 5.62
CA GLY A 106 9.69 22.52 5.02
C GLY A 106 9.23 21.32 4.20
N THR A 107 10.18 20.46 3.82
CA THR A 107 9.94 19.29 2.96
C THR A 107 9.88 17.97 3.74
N ASP A 108 10.18 17.98 5.03
CA ASP A 108 10.29 16.78 5.88
C ASP A 108 8.96 16.36 6.52
N ILE A 109 7.89 17.09 6.24
CA ILE A 109 6.56 16.77 6.77
C ILE A 109 5.93 15.60 6.00
N PRO A 110 5.23 14.69 6.70
CA PRO A 110 4.51 13.60 6.06
C PRO A 110 3.27 14.13 5.32
N ILE A 111 3.20 13.81 4.02
CA ILE A 111 2.01 14.02 3.20
C ILE A 111 1.29 12.69 3.03
N GLU A 112 0.02 12.64 3.33
CA GLU A 112 -0.82 11.46 3.09
C GLU A 112 -1.88 11.78 2.05
N LEU A 113 -1.86 10.99 0.97
CA LEU A 113 -2.80 11.08 -0.13
C LEU A 113 -3.87 10.00 0.03
N SER A 114 -5.12 10.42 0.22
CA SER A 114 -6.29 9.55 0.30
C SER A 114 -6.95 9.48 -1.07
N ALA A 115 -6.86 8.35 -1.77
CA ALA A 115 -7.49 8.13 -3.06
C ALA A 115 -8.74 7.26 -2.92
N TYR A 116 -9.83 7.61 -3.61
CA TYR A 116 -11.01 6.76 -3.66
C TYR A 116 -10.78 5.56 -4.58
N ARG A 117 -11.58 4.52 -4.37
CA ARG A 117 -11.44 3.27 -5.14
C ARG A 117 -11.61 3.48 -6.64
N ASP A 118 -12.45 4.44 -7.04
CA ASP A 118 -12.82 4.69 -8.44
C ASP A 118 -11.91 5.72 -9.12
N VAL A 119 -10.90 6.25 -8.39
CA VAL A 119 -9.91 7.19 -8.95
C VAL A 119 -8.96 6.46 -9.89
N SER A 120 -8.66 7.10 -11.03
CA SER A 120 -7.63 6.61 -11.95
C SER A 120 -6.25 6.55 -11.27
N VAL A 121 -5.57 5.42 -11.44
CA VAL A 121 -4.19 5.25 -10.93
C VAL A 121 -3.26 6.34 -11.49
N ASN A 122 -3.46 6.74 -12.74
CA ASN A 122 -2.68 7.80 -13.37
C ASN A 122 -2.84 9.14 -12.65
N THR A 123 -4.05 9.47 -12.20
CA THR A 123 -4.32 10.69 -11.40
C THR A 123 -3.57 10.66 -10.08
N VAL A 124 -3.59 9.52 -9.39
CA VAL A 124 -2.87 9.35 -8.11
C VAL A 124 -1.37 9.50 -8.30
N ILE A 125 -0.83 8.89 -9.35
CA ILE A 125 0.61 8.99 -9.69
C ILE A 125 0.98 10.44 -9.99
N ASN A 126 0.18 11.17 -10.77
CA ASN A 126 0.45 12.57 -11.10
C ASN A 126 0.51 13.46 -9.84
N VAL A 127 -0.41 13.27 -8.90
CA VAL A 127 -0.40 14.02 -7.63
C VAL A 127 0.81 13.63 -6.78
N PHE A 128 1.16 12.36 -6.75
CA PHE A 128 2.33 11.86 -6.04
C PHE A 128 3.63 12.42 -6.61
N ASP A 129 3.77 12.42 -7.93
CA ASP A 129 4.93 12.97 -8.63
C ASP A 129 5.08 14.48 -8.37
N GLN A 130 3.99 15.23 -8.36
CA GLN A 130 4.02 16.65 -7.99
C GLN A 130 4.55 16.85 -6.57
N CYS A 131 4.11 16.03 -5.59
CA CYS A 131 4.66 16.08 -4.24
C CYS A 131 6.17 15.84 -4.23
N GLN A 132 6.64 14.85 -4.99
CA GLN A 132 8.08 14.55 -5.08
C GLN A 132 8.88 15.67 -5.78
N LEU A 133 8.34 16.27 -6.85
CA LEU A 133 8.98 17.39 -7.53
C LEU A 133 9.17 18.60 -6.61
N HIS A 134 8.26 18.80 -5.65
CA HIS A 134 8.40 19.83 -4.62
C HIS A 134 9.34 19.43 -3.47
N GLY A 135 9.91 18.23 -3.49
CA GLY A 135 10.90 17.74 -2.54
C GLY A 135 10.32 17.02 -1.32
N PHE A 136 9.03 16.70 -1.31
CA PHE A 136 8.42 15.93 -0.23
C PHE A 136 8.77 14.44 -0.37
N THR A 137 9.63 13.93 0.52
CA THR A 137 10.10 12.54 0.49
C THR A 137 9.21 11.59 1.27
N HIS A 138 8.46 12.10 2.26
CA HIS A 138 7.56 11.33 3.12
C HIS A 138 6.11 11.39 2.63
N THR A 139 5.87 10.93 1.39
CA THR A 139 4.54 10.88 0.80
C THR A 139 4.00 9.46 0.80
N ASN A 140 2.83 9.24 1.41
CA ASN A 140 2.14 7.96 1.47
C ASN A 140 0.79 8.05 0.79
N VAL A 141 0.37 6.94 0.14
CA VAL A 141 -0.95 6.82 -0.49
C VAL A 141 -1.76 5.78 0.27
N ARG A 142 -3.00 6.10 0.59
CA ARG A 142 -3.96 5.16 1.18
C ARG A 142 -5.28 5.15 0.42
N LEU A 143 -6.03 4.07 0.60
CA LEU A 143 -7.41 4.02 0.12
C LEU A 143 -8.30 4.83 1.08
N GLY A 144 -9.03 5.79 0.54
CA GLY A 144 -9.99 6.62 1.27
C GLY A 144 -11.44 6.21 1.02
N SER A 145 -12.34 6.69 1.87
CA SER A 145 -13.79 6.65 1.64
C SER A 145 -14.24 7.90 0.89
N LYS A 146 -15.34 7.79 0.10
CA LYS A 146 -15.91 8.94 -0.62
C LYS A 146 -16.21 10.09 0.33
N LEU A 147 -15.84 11.31 -0.09
CA LEU A 147 -16.31 12.53 0.55
C LEU A 147 -17.81 12.70 0.20
N ASN A 148 -18.61 12.96 1.21
CA ASN A 148 -19.99 13.36 0.96
C ASN A 148 -20.01 14.82 0.50
N GLU A 149 -20.89 15.18 -0.42
CA GLU A 149 -21.01 16.55 -0.99
C GLU A 149 -21.14 17.67 0.07
N ASN A 150 -21.63 17.32 1.27
CA ASN A 150 -21.75 18.25 2.41
C ASN A 150 -20.43 18.53 3.16
N GLN A 151 -19.31 17.97 2.70
CA GLN A 151 -17.98 18.07 3.35
C GLN A 151 -17.01 18.97 2.57
N VAL A 152 -17.43 19.47 1.40
CA VAL A 152 -16.63 20.36 0.55
C VAL A 152 -17.13 21.79 0.73
N GLN A 153 -16.29 22.69 1.19
CA GLN A 153 -16.48 24.15 1.22
C GLN A 153 -15.52 24.83 0.26
#